data_db2d4aa5b354890f3a48923edae27e51
#
_entry.id   db2d4aa5b354890f3a48923edae27e51
#
_cell.length_a   1.000
_cell.length_b   1.000
_cell.length_c   1.000
_cell.angle_alpha   90.00
_cell.angle_beta   90.00
_cell.angle_gamma   90.00
#
_symmetry.space_group_name_H-M   'P 1'
#
loop_
_entity.id
_entity.type
_entity.pdbx_description
1 polymer ?
#
loop_
_entity_poly.entity_id
_entity_poly.type
_entity_poly.pdbx_seq_one_letter_code
_entity_poly.pdbx_strand_id
1 'polypeptide(L)'
;MQVTGEHSEEIDPQIKALKERCDAAGLKHEQFGPPSLNARVIDLSEEGSDRPKLFAWGEELTDVLAVEFEKYRLINGYYGISCKKDQTVEAFLEAALVTAPVKNVFEGANLELPVKLESDGVTIEIGPPSKELIALVGSSQLEVRGAEGTAVKITGVERMGSGASKAGLERYANALLFQFDTKVQQPLVLSRRQPVRLSFPITEASDGIDLVFPPSEFDHEPMALYWYGRGAHGLPLLEFFAYYQILEFYYDHYVDAEGRRRISQVLRDPGFSPHDDRQVARVLRAAGRGSGSRRNERDQLLTTIRGCVDAAEIRRYLSEDEDRKKFFAEKDQKLTEKTVNVGVSDTELLPQLADRIYDLRCKIVHTKEGGQGEGVKLLLPHSQEADRLKRDIDLLRLIARQAISAASKPIS
;
A
#
# COMPACT_ATOMS: atom_id res chain seq x y z
N MET A 1 -37.72 -34.93 -47.92
CA MET A 1 -36.40 -34.58 -48.39
C MET A 1 -35.64 -34.05 -47.17
N GLN A 2 -34.95 -34.99 -46.48
CA GLN A 2 -34.14 -34.70 -45.29
C GLN A 2 -32.80 -34.15 -45.79
N VAL A 3 -32.47 -32.93 -45.39
CA VAL A 3 -31.13 -32.38 -45.58
C VAL A 3 -30.41 -32.55 -44.21
N THR A 4 -29.70 -33.66 -44.11
CA THR A 4 -28.68 -33.87 -43.08
C THR A 4 -27.42 -33.13 -43.53
N GLY A 5 -27.24 -31.91 -43.09
CA GLY A 5 -25.98 -31.20 -43.19
C GLY A 5 -25.18 -31.40 -41.89
N GLU A 6 -24.31 -32.40 -41.86
CA GLU A 6 -23.21 -32.47 -40.92
C GLU A 6 -22.21 -31.36 -41.27
N HIS A 7 -22.35 -30.20 -40.66
CA HIS A 7 -21.24 -29.26 -40.56
C HIS A 7 -20.27 -29.83 -39.52
N SER A 8 -19.23 -30.55 -39.98
CA SER A 8 -18.04 -30.74 -39.20
C SER A 8 -17.45 -29.35 -38.91
N GLU A 9 -17.67 -28.82 -37.71
CA GLU A 9 -16.99 -27.60 -37.27
C GLU A 9 -15.47 -27.92 -37.26
N GLU A 10 -14.77 -27.39 -38.26
CA GLU A 10 -13.32 -27.41 -38.32
C GLU A 10 -12.82 -26.66 -37.10
N ILE A 11 -12.28 -27.36 -36.11
CA ILE A 11 -11.70 -26.77 -34.91
C ILE A 11 -10.53 -25.90 -35.36
N ASP A 12 -10.56 -24.61 -35.01
CA ASP A 12 -9.49 -23.68 -35.29
C ASP A 12 -8.11 -24.30 -34.94
N PRO A 13 -7.16 -24.33 -35.91
CA PRO A 13 -5.84 -24.91 -35.68
C PRO A 13 -5.11 -24.37 -34.44
N GLN A 14 -5.31 -23.10 -34.08
CA GLN A 14 -4.73 -22.47 -32.88
C GLN A 14 -5.36 -23.03 -31.62
N ILE A 15 -6.66 -23.24 -31.58
CA ILE A 15 -7.35 -23.88 -30.43
C ILE A 15 -6.86 -25.31 -30.25
N LYS A 16 -6.60 -26.05 -31.36
CA LYS A 16 -6.05 -27.39 -31.30
C LYS A 16 -4.64 -27.39 -30.69
N ALA A 17 -3.77 -26.48 -31.18
CA ALA A 17 -2.41 -26.33 -30.66
C ALA A 17 -2.40 -25.94 -29.17
N LEU A 18 -3.31 -25.05 -28.75
CA LEU A 18 -3.45 -24.65 -27.36
C LEU A 18 -3.84 -25.83 -26.46
N LYS A 19 -4.81 -26.65 -26.90
CA LYS A 19 -5.22 -27.86 -26.17
C LYS A 19 -4.06 -28.82 -25.99
N GLU A 20 -3.37 -29.16 -27.07
CA GLU A 20 -2.24 -30.09 -27.06
C GLU A 20 -1.14 -29.62 -26.08
N ARG A 21 -0.84 -28.33 -26.05
CA ARG A 21 0.12 -27.75 -25.11
C ARG A 21 -0.37 -27.78 -23.65
N CYS A 22 -1.63 -27.45 -23.39
CA CYS A 22 -2.22 -27.54 -22.06
C CYS A 22 -2.21 -28.99 -21.54
N ASP A 23 -2.62 -29.95 -22.36
CA ASP A 23 -2.65 -31.37 -22.02
C ASP A 23 -1.23 -31.90 -21.72
N ALA A 24 -0.25 -31.55 -22.55
CA ALA A 24 1.15 -31.91 -22.37
C ALA A 24 1.74 -31.35 -21.07
N ALA A 25 1.29 -30.16 -20.65
CA ALA A 25 1.72 -29.49 -19.42
C ALA A 25 0.88 -29.84 -18.18
N GLY A 26 -0.18 -30.66 -18.35
CA GLY A 26 -1.11 -31.02 -17.26
C GLY A 26 -1.94 -29.84 -16.75
N LEU A 27 -2.15 -28.81 -17.58
CA LEU A 27 -2.94 -27.64 -17.24
C LEU A 27 -4.42 -27.88 -17.46
N LYS A 28 -5.25 -27.49 -16.51
CA LYS A 28 -6.70 -27.55 -16.66
C LYS A 28 -7.16 -26.46 -17.61
N HIS A 29 -7.97 -26.81 -18.59
CA HIS A 29 -8.56 -25.87 -19.53
C HIS A 29 -9.99 -26.28 -19.87
N GLU A 30 -10.83 -25.29 -20.18
CA GLU A 30 -12.24 -25.47 -20.54
C GLU A 30 -12.63 -24.53 -21.67
N GLN A 31 -13.67 -24.88 -22.41
CA GLN A 31 -14.24 -24.00 -23.43
C GLN A 31 -15.06 -22.89 -22.74
N PHE A 32 -14.92 -21.66 -23.22
CA PHE A 32 -15.72 -20.52 -22.78
C PHE A 32 -16.74 -20.12 -23.84
N GLY A 33 -18.02 -20.12 -23.46
CA GLY A 33 -19.09 -19.75 -24.35
C GLY A 33 -19.42 -20.80 -25.43
N PRO A 34 -20.19 -20.44 -26.48
CA PRO A 34 -20.55 -21.35 -27.56
C PRO A 34 -19.32 -21.72 -28.41
N PRO A 35 -19.33 -22.90 -29.07
CA PRO A 35 -18.19 -23.36 -29.87
C PRO A 35 -17.73 -22.37 -30.94
N SER A 36 -18.67 -21.58 -31.50
CA SER A 36 -18.39 -20.56 -32.52
C SER A 36 -17.54 -19.38 -32.01
N LEU A 37 -17.40 -19.22 -30.67
CA LEU A 37 -16.61 -18.15 -30.09
C LEU A 37 -15.10 -18.46 -30.09
N ASN A 38 -14.72 -19.72 -30.29
CA ASN A 38 -13.31 -20.16 -30.26
C ASN A 38 -12.51 -19.60 -29.06
N ALA A 39 -13.14 -19.60 -27.86
CA ALA A 39 -12.56 -19.07 -26.65
C ALA A 39 -12.23 -20.17 -25.64
N ARG A 40 -11.10 -20.04 -24.95
CA ARG A 40 -10.63 -20.97 -23.94
C ARG A 40 -10.31 -20.27 -22.64
N VAL A 41 -10.58 -20.99 -21.56
CA VAL A 41 -10.14 -20.62 -20.21
C VAL A 41 -9.09 -21.61 -19.75
N ILE A 42 -7.93 -21.12 -19.35
CA ILE A 42 -6.81 -21.91 -18.86
C ILE A 42 -6.58 -21.57 -17.39
N ASP A 43 -6.45 -22.60 -16.54
CA ASP A 43 -6.13 -22.43 -15.13
C ASP A 43 -4.61 -22.32 -14.97
N LEU A 44 -4.13 -21.09 -14.80
CA LEU A 44 -2.74 -20.73 -14.51
C LEU A 44 -2.57 -20.30 -13.05
N SER A 45 -3.45 -20.72 -12.14
CA SER A 45 -3.36 -20.36 -10.73
C SER A 45 -2.19 -21.02 -10.01
N GLU A 46 -1.64 -20.34 -9.00
CA GLU A 46 -0.80 -21.00 -7.99
C GLU A 46 -1.68 -21.86 -7.05
N GLU A 47 -1.15 -22.97 -6.55
CA GLU A 47 -1.87 -23.83 -5.62
C GLU A 47 -2.31 -23.04 -4.37
N GLY A 48 -3.59 -23.13 -4.03
CA GLY A 48 -4.18 -22.52 -2.83
C GLY A 48 -4.72 -21.09 -2.98
N SER A 49 -4.73 -20.52 -4.17
CA SER A 49 -5.30 -19.18 -4.43
C SER A 49 -6.71 -19.23 -5.03
N ASP A 50 -7.49 -18.16 -4.84
CA ASP A 50 -8.70 -17.90 -5.61
C ASP A 50 -8.32 -17.75 -7.09
N ARG A 51 -8.60 -18.78 -7.83
CA ARG A 51 -8.16 -19.18 -9.16
C ARG A 51 -8.17 -18.07 -10.22
N PRO A 52 -7.07 -17.36 -10.46
CA PRO A 52 -6.96 -16.49 -11.63
C PRO A 52 -6.91 -17.36 -12.90
N LYS A 53 -7.83 -17.12 -13.80
CA LYS A 53 -7.91 -17.84 -15.08
C LYS A 53 -7.46 -16.92 -16.20
N LEU A 54 -6.73 -17.50 -17.17
CA LEU A 54 -6.41 -16.86 -18.43
C LEU A 54 -7.57 -17.11 -19.40
N PHE A 55 -8.08 -16.05 -20.02
CA PHE A 55 -9.03 -16.12 -21.12
C PHE A 55 -8.26 -15.90 -22.42
N ALA A 56 -8.35 -16.84 -23.35
CA ALA A 56 -7.69 -16.76 -24.67
C ALA A 56 -8.72 -16.87 -25.79
N TRP A 57 -8.86 -15.83 -26.58
CA TRP A 57 -9.74 -15.76 -27.74
C TRP A 57 -9.15 -14.87 -28.86
N GLY A 58 -9.58 -15.04 -30.09
CA GLY A 58 -9.21 -14.16 -31.20
C GLY A 58 -7.70 -13.93 -31.35
N GLU A 59 -7.28 -12.67 -31.47
CA GLU A 59 -5.87 -12.29 -31.60
C GLU A 59 -5.05 -12.63 -30.37
N GLU A 60 -5.64 -12.61 -29.16
CA GLU A 60 -4.97 -12.97 -27.89
C GLU A 60 -4.45 -14.41 -27.91
N LEU A 61 -5.14 -15.30 -28.62
CA LEU A 61 -4.73 -16.68 -28.76
C LEU A 61 -3.37 -16.82 -29.44
N THR A 62 -3.11 -15.98 -30.43
CA THR A 62 -1.81 -15.91 -31.12
C THR A 62 -0.69 -15.49 -30.17
N ASP A 63 -0.95 -14.47 -29.34
CA ASP A 63 0.02 -13.97 -28.38
C ASP A 63 0.33 -15.01 -27.28
N VAL A 64 -0.70 -15.69 -26.78
CA VAL A 64 -0.53 -16.78 -25.81
C VAL A 64 0.28 -17.93 -26.40
N LEU A 65 0.02 -18.32 -27.64
CA LEU A 65 0.76 -19.37 -28.33
C LEU A 65 2.21 -18.98 -28.67
N ALA A 66 2.50 -17.69 -28.77
CA ALA A 66 3.83 -17.17 -29.05
C ALA A 66 4.79 -17.22 -27.83
N VAL A 67 4.27 -17.48 -26.62
CA VAL A 67 5.06 -17.57 -25.39
C VAL A 67 5.00 -18.96 -24.78
N GLU A 68 5.93 -19.26 -23.87
CA GLU A 68 5.96 -20.55 -23.12
C GLU A 68 5.06 -20.43 -21.87
N PHE A 69 3.76 -20.22 -22.05
CA PHE A 69 2.80 -19.92 -20.99
C PHE A 69 2.75 -20.97 -19.89
N GLU A 70 3.14 -22.20 -20.18
CA GLU A 70 3.14 -23.33 -19.25
C GLU A 70 4.09 -23.13 -18.06
N LYS A 71 5.13 -22.29 -18.24
CA LYS A 71 6.12 -21.99 -17.20
C LYS A 71 5.62 -20.97 -16.18
N TYR A 72 4.57 -20.24 -16.52
CA TYR A 72 4.10 -19.11 -15.75
C TYR A 72 2.84 -19.43 -14.94
N ARG A 73 2.66 -18.68 -13.87
CA ARG A 73 1.44 -18.67 -13.06
C ARG A 73 0.99 -17.24 -12.86
N LEU A 74 -0.33 -17.05 -12.86
CA LEU A 74 -0.94 -15.74 -12.61
C LEU A 74 -0.94 -15.44 -11.12
N ILE A 75 -0.51 -14.24 -10.75
CA ILE A 75 -0.46 -13.81 -9.35
C ILE A 75 -1.86 -13.38 -8.89
N ASN A 76 -2.33 -13.97 -7.79
CA ASN A 76 -3.66 -13.66 -7.25
C ASN A 76 -3.78 -12.21 -6.80
N GLY A 77 -4.83 -11.53 -7.28
CA GLY A 77 -5.17 -10.15 -6.94
C GLY A 77 -4.42 -9.08 -7.75
N TYR A 78 -3.44 -9.45 -8.58
CA TYR A 78 -2.66 -8.53 -9.40
C TYR A 78 -2.70 -8.88 -10.89
N TYR A 79 -2.46 -7.89 -11.73
CA TYR A 79 -2.13 -8.11 -13.14
C TYR A 79 -0.63 -8.43 -13.22
N GLY A 80 -0.29 -9.68 -12.88
CA GLY A 80 1.08 -10.14 -12.77
C GLY A 80 1.22 -11.64 -12.99
N ILE A 81 2.46 -12.03 -13.28
CA ILE A 81 2.89 -13.41 -13.54
C ILE A 81 4.10 -13.78 -12.67
N SER A 82 4.25 -15.07 -12.41
CA SER A 82 5.42 -15.64 -11.76
C SER A 82 5.98 -16.81 -12.56
N CYS A 83 7.29 -16.97 -12.58
CA CYS A 83 8.00 -18.13 -13.12
C CYS A 83 8.91 -18.73 -12.06
N LYS A 84 8.56 -19.92 -11.56
CA LYS A 84 9.36 -20.61 -10.52
C LYS A 84 10.75 -21.01 -11.03
N LYS A 85 10.84 -21.40 -12.31
CA LYS A 85 12.12 -21.85 -12.92
C LYS A 85 13.13 -20.72 -12.97
N ASP A 86 12.68 -19.53 -13.35
CA ASP A 86 13.55 -18.36 -13.53
C ASP A 86 13.57 -17.48 -12.27
N GLN A 87 12.84 -17.90 -11.22
CA GLN A 87 12.71 -17.19 -9.93
C GLN A 87 12.30 -15.72 -10.10
N THR A 88 11.38 -15.49 -11.04
CA THR A 88 10.91 -14.15 -11.40
C THR A 88 9.45 -13.96 -11.05
N VAL A 89 9.14 -12.74 -10.64
CA VAL A 89 7.78 -12.23 -10.54
C VAL A 89 7.73 -10.90 -11.31
N GLU A 90 6.64 -10.69 -12.03
CA GLU A 90 6.46 -9.46 -12.80
C GLU A 90 5.00 -9.03 -12.73
N ALA A 91 4.77 -7.73 -12.54
CA ALA A 91 3.42 -7.18 -12.46
C ALA A 91 3.35 -5.77 -13.05
N PHE A 92 2.20 -5.41 -13.62
CA PHE A 92 1.94 -4.05 -14.07
C PHE A 92 1.92 -3.06 -12.91
N LEU A 93 2.41 -1.87 -13.18
CA LEU A 93 2.27 -0.69 -12.34
C LEU A 93 1.16 0.21 -12.87
N GLU A 94 0.52 0.92 -11.95
CA GLU A 94 -0.40 2.01 -12.29
C GLU A 94 -0.15 3.22 -11.38
N ALA A 95 -0.39 4.40 -11.93
CA ALA A 95 -0.42 5.61 -11.13
C ALA A 95 -1.75 5.63 -10.36
N ALA A 96 -1.68 5.64 -9.02
CA ALA A 96 -2.88 5.62 -8.19
C ALA A 96 -3.76 6.87 -8.36
N LEU A 97 -3.21 7.93 -8.92
CA LEU A 97 -3.78 9.26 -8.91
C LEU A 97 -4.07 9.85 -10.30
N VAL A 98 -3.69 9.20 -11.39
CA VAL A 98 -3.75 9.78 -12.73
C VAL A 98 -4.16 8.76 -13.77
N THR A 99 -4.92 9.20 -14.77
CA THR A 99 -5.16 8.46 -16.00
C THR A 99 -3.97 8.48 -16.97
N ALA A 100 -2.86 9.13 -16.60
CA ALA A 100 -1.67 9.21 -17.41
C ALA A 100 -0.83 7.92 -17.33
N PRO A 101 -0.12 7.55 -18.42
CA PRO A 101 0.81 6.43 -18.42
C PRO A 101 1.86 6.57 -17.31
N VAL A 102 2.19 5.47 -16.63
CA VAL A 102 3.23 5.43 -15.58
C VAL A 102 4.57 5.95 -16.09
N LYS A 103 4.89 5.72 -17.37
CA LYS A 103 6.08 6.26 -18.04
C LYS A 103 6.23 7.77 -17.86
N ASN A 104 5.14 8.52 -17.99
CA ASN A 104 5.17 9.98 -17.83
C ASN A 104 5.53 10.42 -16.40
N VAL A 105 5.22 9.59 -15.40
CA VAL A 105 5.61 9.82 -14.00
C VAL A 105 7.13 9.71 -13.84
N PHE A 106 7.76 8.74 -14.50
CA PHE A 106 9.21 8.58 -14.50
C PHE A 106 9.91 9.68 -15.29
N GLU A 107 9.40 10.04 -16.46
CA GLU A 107 9.91 11.16 -17.28
C GLU A 107 9.83 12.49 -16.50
N GLY A 108 8.72 12.77 -15.81
CA GLY A 108 8.56 13.95 -14.95
C GLY A 108 9.51 13.95 -13.74
N ALA A 109 10.00 12.79 -13.33
CA ALA A 109 11.00 12.62 -12.27
C ALA A 109 12.46 12.63 -12.81
N ASN A 110 12.67 12.89 -14.10
CA ASN A 110 13.96 12.79 -14.79
C ASN A 110 14.62 11.39 -14.67
N LEU A 111 13.81 10.34 -14.64
CA LEU A 111 14.25 8.95 -14.61
C LEU A 111 13.97 8.30 -15.97
N GLU A 112 15.03 7.80 -16.61
CA GLU A 112 14.90 7.03 -17.84
C GLU A 112 14.58 5.57 -17.53
N LEU A 113 13.57 5.01 -18.22
CA LEU A 113 13.25 3.58 -18.14
C LEU A 113 14.07 2.79 -19.18
N PRO A 114 14.52 1.55 -18.87
CA PRO A 114 14.28 0.82 -17.62
C PRO A 114 15.20 1.25 -16.46
N VAL A 115 14.65 1.31 -15.26
CA VAL A 115 15.43 1.47 -14.02
C VAL A 115 15.76 0.08 -13.48
N LYS A 116 17.02 -0.22 -13.22
CA LYS A 116 17.48 -1.50 -12.69
C LYS A 116 18.26 -1.31 -11.39
N LEU A 117 17.85 -2.04 -10.36
CA LEU A 117 18.44 -2.02 -9.02
C LEU A 117 18.84 -3.44 -8.63
N GLU A 118 20.02 -3.61 -8.07
CA GLU A 118 20.54 -4.92 -7.68
C GLU A 118 21.13 -4.89 -6.26
N SER A 119 20.76 -5.88 -5.45
CA SER A 119 21.36 -6.13 -4.13
C SER A 119 21.16 -7.59 -3.73
N ASP A 120 22.18 -8.20 -3.13
CA ASP A 120 22.14 -9.54 -2.52
C ASP A 120 21.53 -10.63 -3.40
N GLY A 121 21.80 -10.59 -4.70
CA GLY A 121 21.31 -11.55 -5.68
C GLY A 121 19.84 -11.33 -6.11
N VAL A 122 19.21 -10.26 -5.65
CA VAL A 122 17.90 -9.82 -6.11
C VAL A 122 18.04 -8.63 -7.05
N THR A 123 17.35 -8.70 -8.18
CA THR A 123 17.26 -7.61 -9.14
C THR A 123 15.83 -7.11 -9.23
N ILE A 124 15.64 -5.80 -9.13
CA ILE A 124 14.36 -5.13 -9.37
C ILE A 124 14.51 -4.28 -10.62
N GLU A 125 13.69 -4.49 -11.61
CA GLU A 125 13.66 -3.74 -12.86
C GLU A 125 12.28 -3.11 -13.06
N ILE A 126 12.23 -1.80 -13.29
CA ILE A 126 11.02 -1.10 -13.72
C ILE A 126 11.21 -0.68 -15.17
N GLY A 127 10.31 -1.10 -16.03
CA GLY A 127 10.41 -0.84 -17.46
C GLY A 127 9.20 -1.31 -18.24
N PRO A 128 9.37 -1.48 -19.57
CA PRO A 128 8.31 -2.04 -20.40
C PRO A 128 7.99 -3.48 -19.94
N PRO A 129 6.70 -3.89 -20.00
CA PRO A 129 6.29 -5.25 -19.65
C PRO A 129 6.91 -6.28 -20.59
N SER A 130 7.18 -7.47 -20.07
CA SER A 130 7.60 -8.60 -20.89
C SER A 130 6.48 -9.06 -21.84
N LYS A 131 6.87 -9.72 -22.93
CA LYS A 131 5.89 -10.32 -23.88
C LYS A 131 5.00 -11.34 -23.19
N GLU A 132 5.55 -12.06 -22.23
CA GLU A 132 4.85 -13.06 -21.42
C GLU A 132 3.79 -12.41 -20.53
N LEU A 133 4.14 -11.29 -19.87
CA LEU A 133 3.17 -10.56 -19.05
C LEU A 133 2.01 -10.02 -19.90
N ILE A 134 2.32 -9.42 -21.06
CA ILE A 134 1.30 -8.92 -22.00
C ILE A 134 0.38 -10.05 -22.46
N ALA A 135 0.96 -11.16 -22.94
CA ALA A 135 0.21 -12.28 -23.46
C ALA A 135 -0.69 -12.96 -22.41
N LEU A 136 -0.22 -13.08 -21.17
CA LEU A 136 -0.90 -13.85 -20.12
C LEU A 136 -1.84 -13.05 -19.24
N VAL A 137 -1.68 -11.75 -19.19
CA VAL A 137 -2.59 -10.88 -18.44
C VAL A 137 -3.82 -10.48 -19.28
N GLY A 138 -3.70 -10.57 -20.59
CA GLY A 138 -4.75 -10.37 -21.57
C GLY A 138 -4.84 -8.96 -22.14
N SER A 139 -4.99 -8.85 -23.45
CA SER A 139 -5.11 -7.59 -24.19
C SER A 139 -6.46 -6.91 -23.95
N SER A 140 -7.51 -7.67 -23.64
CA SER A 140 -8.86 -7.13 -23.36
C SER A 140 -8.92 -6.22 -22.12
N GLN A 141 -7.94 -6.32 -21.24
CA GLN A 141 -7.76 -5.42 -20.09
C GLN A 141 -6.82 -4.25 -20.41
N LEU A 142 -6.14 -4.31 -21.57
CA LEU A 142 -5.13 -3.37 -22.02
C LEU A 142 -5.68 -2.18 -22.82
N GLU A 143 -6.97 -2.14 -23.15
CA GLU A 143 -7.59 -0.94 -23.76
C GLU A 143 -7.40 0.33 -22.94
N VAL A 144 -7.09 0.19 -21.63
CA VAL A 144 -6.76 1.30 -20.74
C VAL A 144 -5.23 1.45 -20.52
N ARG A 145 -4.41 0.45 -20.90
CA ARG A 145 -2.99 0.38 -20.50
C ARG A 145 -1.99 0.23 -21.65
N GLY A 146 -2.45 -0.14 -22.83
CA GLY A 146 -1.70 -0.22 -24.10
C GLY A 146 -0.36 -0.99 -24.04
N ALA A 147 0.28 -1.16 -25.19
CA ALA A 147 1.68 -1.63 -25.29
C ALA A 147 2.70 -0.69 -24.60
N GLU A 148 2.26 0.47 -24.14
CA GLU A 148 3.04 1.46 -23.39
C GLU A 148 2.96 1.28 -21.88
N GLY A 149 2.43 0.14 -21.38
CA GLY A 149 2.38 -0.18 -19.96
C GLY A 149 3.78 -0.20 -19.32
N THR A 150 3.83 0.06 -18.02
CA THR A 150 5.06 -0.08 -17.22
C THR A 150 4.87 -1.21 -16.23
N ALA A 151 5.88 -2.06 -16.06
CA ALA A 151 5.87 -3.17 -15.15
C ALA A 151 7.07 -3.13 -14.20
N VAL A 152 6.92 -3.75 -13.05
CA VAL A 152 8.03 -4.10 -12.15
C VAL A 152 8.31 -5.59 -12.28
N LYS A 153 9.56 -5.94 -12.57
CA LYS A 153 10.08 -7.30 -12.62
C LYS A 153 11.09 -7.51 -11.52
N ILE A 154 10.91 -8.58 -10.74
CA ILE A 154 11.82 -8.93 -9.65
C ILE A 154 12.36 -10.32 -9.91
N THR A 155 13.69 -10.45 -9.93
CA THR A 155 14.41 -11.70 -10.17
C THR A 155 15.21 -12.09 -8.93
N GLY A 156 15.39 -13.39 -8.69
CA GLY A 156 16.10 -13.89 -7.51
C GLY A 156 15.21 -14.05 -6.27
N VAL A 157 13.90 -14.11 -6.46
CA VAL A 157 12.94 -14.34 -5.35
C VAL A 157 12.95 -15.82 -4.96
N GLU A 158 14.13 -16.32 -4.59
CA GLU A 158 14.31 -17.68 -4.08
C GLU A 158 13.85 -17.82 -2.63
N ARG A 159 13.27 -18.94 -2.30
CA ARG A 159 13.02 -19.44 -0.94
C ARG A 159 11.64 -19.27 -0.34
N MET A 160 10.65 -18.97 -1.12
CA MET A 160 9.31 -18.87 -0.55
C MET A 160 8.44 -20.03 -1.03
N GLY A 161 7.80 -20.74 -0.11
CA GLY A 161 6.89 -21.87 -0.36
C GLY A 161 5.65 -21.50 -1.18
N SER A 162 4.62 -22.33 -1.23
CA SER A 162 3.33 -22.04 -1.87
C SER A 162 2.80 -20.67 -1.45
N GLY A 163 2.45 -19.80 -2.42
CA GLY A 163 2.06 -18.38 -2.20
C GLY A 163 3.21 -17.37 -2.15
N ALA A 164 4.45 -17.80 -2.31
CA ALA A 164 5.66 -17.00 -2.21
C ALA A 164 5.81 -15.92 -3.28
N SER A 165 5.31 -16.17 -4.49
CA SER A 165 5.42 -15.21 -5.59
C SER A 165 4.70 -13.89 -5.28
N LYS A 166 3.50 -13.98 -4.70
CA LYS A 166 2.74 -12.80 -4.26
C LYS A 166 3.45 -12.07 -3.13
N ALA A 167 3.87 -12.78 -2.09
CA ALA A 167 4.56 -12.19 -0.95
C ALA A 167 5.90 -11.54 -1.35
N GLY A 168 6.67 -12.18 -2.23
CA GLY A 168 7.90 -11.62 -2.78
C GLY A 168 7.65 -10.35 -3.60
N LEU A 169 6.65 -10.38 -4.48
CA LEU A 169 6.25 -9.20 -5.25
C LEU A 169 5.87 -8.05 -4.32
N GLU A 170 4.98 -8.28 -3.36
CA GLU A 170 4.50 -7.25 -2.42
C GLU A 170 5.66 -6.69 -1.58
N ARG A 171 6.55 -7.54 -1.08
CA ARG A 171 7.69 -7.15 -0.25
C ARG A 171 8.59 -6.13 -0.96
N TYR A 172 9.10 -6.48 -2.14
CA TYR A 172 10.07 -5.65 -2.84
C TYR A 172 9.41 -4.48 -3.58
N ALA A 173 8.27 -4.72 -4.24
CA ALA A 173 7.58 -3.66 -4.95
C ALA A 173 7.07 -2.58 -3.98
N ASN A 174 6.43 -2.95 -2.86
CA ASN A 174 5.96 -1.96 -1.88
C ASN A 174 7.11 -1.13 -1.30
N ALA A 175 8.25 -1.75 -0.97
CA ALA A 175 9.42 -1.04 -0.48
C ALA A 175 9.94 -0.02 -1.50
N LEU A 176 10.07 -0.43 -2.77
CA LEU A 176 10.55 0.45 -3.83
C LEU A 176 9.55 1.56 -4.16
N LEU A 177 8.27 1.23 -4.30
CA LEU A 177 7.23 2.20 -4.64
C LEU A 177 7.00 3.20 -3.50
N PHE A 178 7.15 2.78 -2.24
CA PHE A 178 7.15 3.70 -1.11
C PHE A 178 8.35 4.66 -1.15
N GLN A 179 9.55 4.15 -1.44
CA GLN A 179 10.75 4.99 -1.61
C GLN A 179 10.54 5.99 -2.77
N PHE A 180 9.97 5.54 -3.89
CA PHE A 180 9.64 6.40 -5.02
C PHE A 180 8.65 7.50 -4.62
N ASP A 181 7.52 7.15 -3.99
CA ASP A 181 6.52 8.15 -3.56
C ASP A 181 7.08 9.16 -2.55
N THR A 182 8.00 8.73 -1.67
CA THR A 182 8.63 9.67 -0.72
C THR A 182 9.49 10.73 -1.40
N LYS A 183 10.08 10.41 -2.56
CA LYS A 183 10.98 11.31 -3.32
C LYS A 183 10.22 12.14 -4.37
N VAL A 184 9.32 11.49 -5.11
CA VAL A 184 8.64 12.09 -6.28
C VAL A 184 7.28 12.69 -5.93
N GLN A 185 6.69 12.30 -4.79
CA GLN A 185 5.33 12.67 -4.40
C GLN A 185 4.25 12.17 -5.39
N GLN A 186 4.57 11.14 -6.16
CA GLN A 186 3.69 10.51 -7.15
C GLN A 186 3.47 9.03 -6.77
N PRO A 187 2.27 8.66 -6.32
CA PRO A 187 2.02 7.29 -5.88
C PRO A 187 1.86 6.36 -7.09
N LEU A 188 2.75 5.41 -7.17
CA LEU A 188 2.64 4.25 -8.03
C LEU A 188 2.21 3.05 -7.19
N VAL A 189 1.38 2.20 -7.75
CA VAL A 189 0.89 0.97 -7.10
C VAL A 189 0.99 -0.21 -8.05
N LEU A 190 1.06 -1.42 -7.47
CA LEU A 190 0.87 -2.63 -8.23
C LEU A 190 -0.55 -2.67 -8.77
N SER A 191 -0.68 -2.89 -10.08
CA SER A 191 -1.96 -2.94 -10.75
C SER A 191 -2.79 -4.13 -10.27
N ARG A 192 -3.96 -3.84 -9.69
CA ARG A 192 -4.88 -4.86 -9.19
C ARG A 192 -5.90 -5.25 -10.26
N ARG A 193 -6.39 -6.49 -10.21
CA ARG A 193 -7.44 -7.00 -11.11
C ARG A 193 -8.79 -6.27 -11.01
N GLN A 194 -8.97 -5.48 -9.95
CA GLN A 194 -10.09 -4.53 -9.84
C GLN A 194 -9.51 -3.14 -9.60
N PRO A 195 -9.32 -2.35 -10.65
CA PRO A 195 -8.78 -1.01 -10.49
C PRO A 195 -9.79 -0.08 -9.82
N VAL A 196 -9.39 0.53 -8.72
CA VAL A 196 -10.10 1.69 -8.19
C VAL A 196 -9.69 2.88 -9.06
N ARG A 197 -10.60 3.40 -9.88
CA ARG A 197 -10.34 4.56 -10.74
C ARG A 197 -10.49 5.84 -9.93
N LEU A 198 -9.37 6.49 -9.68
CA LEU A 198 -9.35 7.85 -9.15
C LEU A 198 -8.39 8.70 -10.00
N SER A 199 -8.78 9.91 -10.39
CA SER A 199 -7.95 10.81 -11.22
C SER A 199 -7.39 11.97 -10.40
N PHE A 200 -6.08 12.22 -10.51
CA PHE A 200 -5.37 13.25 -9.75
C PHE A 200 -4.31 13.96 -10.59
N PRO A 201 -3.99 15.24 -10.32
CA PRO A 201 -2.97 15.97 -11.07
C PRO A 201 -1.56 15.43 -10.77
N ILE A 202 -0.74 15.37 -11.81
CA ILE A 202 0.70 15.09 -11.68
C ILE A 202 1.38 16.38 -11.20
N THR A 203 2.17 16.27 -10.15
CA THR A 203 3.03 17.37 -9.69
C THR A 203 4.44 17.10 -10.24
N GLU A 204 4.99 18.05 -10.98
CA GLU A 204 6.37 17.94 -11.49
C GLU A 204 7.35 17.91 -10.32
N ALA A 205 8.30 16.96 -10.38
CA ALA A 205 9.40 16.92 -9.45
C ALA A 205 10.53 17.84 -9.98
N SER A 206 10.99 18.76 -9.14
CA SER A 206 11.94 19.80 -9.56
C SER A 206 13.39 19.33 -9.70
N ASP A 207 13.74 18.21 -9.10
CA ASP A 207 15.12 17.69 -9.10
C ASP A 207 15.14 16.19 -9.42
N GLY A 208 16.22 15.77 -10.10
CA GLY A 208 16.45 14.36 -10.43
C GLY A 208 16.43 13.47 -9.19
N ILE A 209 15.86 12.26 -9.33
CA ILE A 209 15.69 11.32 -8.23
C ILE A 209 16.61 10.13 -8.43
N ASP A 210 17.45 9.88 -7.43
CA ASP A 210 18.22 8.65 -7.34
C ASP A 210 17.41 7.58 -6.64
N LEU A 211 16.95 6.57 -7.37
CA LEU A 211 16.38 5.36 -6.81
C LEU A 211 17.51 4.39 -6.47
N VAL A 212 17.53 3.96 -5.22
CA VAL A 212 18.48 2.95 -4.75
C VAL A 212 17.73 1.65 -4.45
N PHE A 213 18.43 0.53 -4.43
CA PHE A 213 17.83 -0.73 -4.00
C PHE A 213 17.23 -0.55 -2.61
N PRO A 214 15.96 -0.98 -2.37
CA PRO A 214 15.29 -0.75 -1.09
C PRO A 214 16.02 -1.48 0.04
N PRO A 215 16.52 -0.74 1.04
CA PRO A 215 17.27 -1.36 2.16
C PRO A 215 16.35 -2.03 3.18
N SER A 216 15.07 -1.73 3.15
CA SER A 216 14.12 -2.14 4.17
C SER A 216 12.81 -2.65 3.59
N GLU A 217 12.21 -3.59 4.26
CA GLU A 217 10.83 -4.03 4.06
C GLU A 217 9.91 -3.40 5.10
N PHE A 218 8.63 -3.30 4.78
CA PHE A 218 7.59 -2.69 5.61
C PHE A 218 6.48 -3.69 5.88
N ASP A 219 5.79 -3.54 7.01
CA ASP A 219 4.65 -4.38 7.35
C ASP A 219 3.54 -4.21 6.30
N HIS A 220 2.93 -5.34 5.89
CA HIS A 220 1.98 -5.38 4.78
C HIS A 220 0.72 -4.55 5.04
N GLU A 221 0.15 -4.65 6.24
CA GLU A 221 -1.11 -4.00 6.59
C GLU A 221 -1.00 -2.47 6.59
N PRO A 222 0.01 -1.84 7.24
CA PRO A 222 0.24 -0.41 7.13
C PRO A 222 0.49 0.06 5.70
N MET A 223 1.20 -0.72 4.89
CA MET A 223 1.43 -0.40 3.48
C MET A 223 0.11 -0.45 2.67
N ALA A 224 -0.75 -1.44 2.93
CA ALA A 224 -2.06 -1.50 2.29
C ALA A 224 -2.94 -0.27 2.65
N LEU A 225 -2.93 0.14 3.93
CA LEU A 225 -3.62 1.34 4.39
C LEU A 225 -3.02 2.62 3.79
N TYR A 226 -1.69 2.68 3.67
CA TYR A 226 -1.02 3.82 3.04
C TYR A 226 -1.46 4.01 1.58
N TRP A 227 -1.44 2.95 0.78
CA TRP A 227 -1.89 3.01 -0.61
C TRP A 227 -3.40 3.26 -0.74
N TYR A 228 -4.19 2.73 0.21
CA TYR A 228 -5.61 3.05 0.28
C TYR A 228 -5.84 4.54 0.54
N GLY A 229 -5.11 5.13 1.49
CA GLY A 229 -5.15 6.57 1.75
C GLY A 229 -4.72 7.39 0.53
N ARG A 230 -3.64 6.97 -0.16
CA ARG A 230 -3.18 7.62 -1.39
C ARG A 230 -4.23 7.54 -2.50
N GLY A 231 -4.91 6.40 -2.61
CA GLY A 231 -6.01 6.20 -3.57
C GLY A 231 -7.31 6.94 -3.20
N ALA A 232 -7.46 7.35 -1.95
CA ALA A 232 -8.64 8.08 -1.46
C ALA A 232 -8.54 9.63 -1.60
N HIS A 233 -7.54 10.13 -2.32
CA HIS A 233 -7.40 11.57 -2.56
C HIS A 233 -8.67 12.16 -3.19
N GLY A 234 -9.10 13.34 -2.73
CA GLY A 234 -10.40 13.91 -3.08
C GLY A 234 -11.57 13.43 -2.19
N LEU A 235 -11.30 12.45 -1.30
CA LEU A 235 -12.22 11.98 -0.28
C LEU A 235 -11.61 12.22 1.11
N PRO A 236 -11.57 13.46 1.61
CA PRO A 236 -10.71 13.88 2.71
C PRO A 236 -10.96 13.10 4.01
N LEU A 237 -12.20 12.73 4.32
CA LEU A 237 -12.49 11.95 5.52
C LEU A 237 -11.90 10.54 5.43
N LEU A 238 -11.99 9.91 4.26
CA LEU A 238 -11.47 8.58 4.03
C LEU A 238 -9.94 8.56 4.00
N GLU A 239 -9.33 9.55 3.36
CA GLU A 239 -7.88 9.72 3.30
C GLU A 239 -7.30 9.93 4.71
N PHE A 240 -7.89 10.83 5.51
CA PHE A 240 -7.51 11.05 6.90
C PHE A 240 -7.60 9.76 7.72
N PHE A 241 -8.71 9.05 7.60
CA PHE A 241 -8.96 7.84 8.36
C PHE A 241 -7.97 6.72 8.03
N ALA A 242 -7.65 6.54 6.75
CA ALA A 242 -6.67 5.54 6.32
C ALA A 242 -5.28 5.79 6.94
N TYR A 243 -4.79 7.03 6.95
CA TYR A 243 -3.51 7.34 7.60
C TYR A 243 -3.58 7.25 9.12
N TYR A 244 -4.72 7.57 9.73
CA TYR A 244 -4.92 7.37 11.15
C TYR A 244 -4.86 5.89 11.55
N GLN A 245 -5.47 4.99 10.76
CA GLN A 245 -5.42 3.55 10.99
C GLN A 245 -4.00 2.98 10.95
N ILE A 246 -3.08 3.59 10.20
CA ILE A 246 -1.66 3.22 10.23
C ILE A 246 -1.09 3.44 11.64
N LEU A 247 -1.42 4.56 12.29
CA LEU A 247 -0.96 4.81 13.65
C LEU A 247 -1.61 3.86 14.66
N GLU A 248 -2.91 3.56 14.50
CA GLU A 248 -3.63 2.59 15.33
C GLU A 248 -3.00 1.19 15.25
N PHE A 249 -2.58 0.76 14.05
CA PHE A 249 -1.89 -0.52 13.86
C PHE A 249 -0.64 -0.65 14.76
N TYR A 250 0.09 0.44 14.95
CA TYR A 250 1.31 0.45 15.75
C TYR A 250 1.09 0.74 17.25
N TYR A 251 -0.16 0.94 17.72
CA TYR A 251 -0.42 1.26 19.12
C TYR A 251 0.16 0.23 20.07
N ASP A 252 -0.15 -1.04 19.89
CA ASP A 252 0.32 -2.10 20.78
C ASP A 252 1.86 -2.21 20.77
N HIS A 253 2.48 -2.04 19.59
CA HIS A 253 3.93 -2.08 19.47
C HIS A 253 4.62 -1.02 20.35
N TYR A 254 4.22 0.24 20.24
CA TYR A 254 4.85 1.34 20.99
C TYR A 254 4.42 1.41 22.45
N VAL A 255 3.18 1.04 22.74
CA VAL A 255 2.66 0.96 24.12
C VAL A 255 3.38 -0.11 24.90
N ASP A 256 3.62 -1.28 24.33
CA ASP A 256 4.36 -2.37 24.95
C ASP A 256 5.86 -2.05 25.09
N ALA A 257 6.46 -1.40 24.09
CA ALA A 257 7.84 -0.94 24.16
C ALA A 257 8.03 0.07 25.31
N GLU A 258 7.15 1.05 25.42
CA GLU A 258 7.17 2.03 26.50
C GLU A 258 6.88 1.39 27.87
N GLY A 259 5.94 0.45 27.93
CA GLY A 259 5.67 -0.33 29.14
C GLY A 259 6.92 -1.09 29.63
N ARG A 260 7.57 -1.80 28.71
CA ARG A 260 8.84 -2.52 29.01
C ARG A 260 9.94 -1.56 29.48
N ARG A 261 10.09 -0.41 28.82
CA ARG A 261 11.05 0.61 29.22
C ARG A 261 10.82 1.10 30.68
N ARG A 262 9.57 1.44 31.03
CA ARG A 262 9.19 1.91 32.37
C ARG A 262 9.40 0.84 33.40
N ILE A 263 9.01 -0.40 33.14
CA ILE A 263 9.25 -1.51 34.06
C ILE A 263 10.75 -1.72 34.28
N SER A 264 11.54 -1.77 33.21
CA SER A 264 12.99 -1.94 33.28
C SER A 264 13.64 -0.82 34.08
N GLN A 265 13.15 0.42 33.96
CA GLN A 265 13.66 1.55 34.73
C GLN A 265 13.39 1.38 36.23
N VAL A 266 12.22 0.89 36.64
CA VAL A 266 11.89 0.61 38.04
C VAL A 266 12.73 -0.55 38.58
N LEU A 267 12.90 -1.62 37.79
CA LEU A 267 13.66 -2.81 38.19
C LEU A 267 15.17 -2.53 38.32
N ARG A 268 15.71 -1.57 37.58
CA ARG A 268 17.12 -1.16 37.61
C ARG A 268 17.43 -0.15 38.72
N ASP A 269 16.44 0.34 39.46
CA ASP A 269 16.64 1.20 40.63
C ASP A 269 17.42 0.42 41.69
N PRO A 270 18.61 0.86 42.16
CA PRO A 270 19.37 0.16 43.19
C PRO A 270 18.60 -0.06 44.50
N GLY A 271 17.59 0.77 44.77
CA GLY A 271 16.70 0.62 45.93
C GLY A 271 15.51 -0.32 45.70
N PHE A 272 15.40 -0.97 44.53
CA PHE A 272 14.30 -1.88 44.26
C PHE A 272 14.42 -3.17 45.07
N SER A 273 13.35 -3.50 45.81
CA SER A 273 13.21 -4.77 46.51
C SER A 273 11.91 -5.47 46.11
N PRO A 274 11.97 -6.72 45.60
CA PRO A 274 10.79 -7.48 45.25
C PRO A 274 9.93 -7.90 46.45
N HIS A 275 10.46 -7.76 47.69
CA HIS A 275 9.76 -8.05 48.94
C HIS A 275 9.10 -6.82 49.55
N ASP A 276 9.25 -5.64 48.94
CA ASP A 276 8.58 -4.41 49.39
C ASP A 276 7.34 -4.19 48.49
N ASP A 277 6.15 -4.33 49.06
CA ASP A 277 4.88 -4.13 48.40
C ASP A 277 4.77 -2.76 47.71
N ARG A 278 5.38 -1.72 48.23
CA ARG A 278 5.40 -0.39 47.65
C ARG A 278 6.20 -0.38 46.34
N GLN A 279 7.31 -1.11 46.29
CA GLN A 279 8.14 -1.24 45.08
C GLN A 279 7.46 -2.12 44.03
N VAL A 280 6.82 -3.21 44.46
CA VAL A 280 5.99 -4.05 43.57
C VAL A 280 4.82 -3.22 43.02
N ALA A 281 4.16 -2.39 43.81
CA ALA A 281 3.10 -1.47 43.32
C ALA A 281 3.65 -0.44 42.32
N ARG A 282 4.93 -0.02 42.41
CA ARG A 282 5.57 0.82 41.34
C ARG A 282 5.65 0.07 40.01
N VAL A 283 6.06 -1.21 40.01
CA VAL A 283 6.12 -2.04 38.83
C VAL A 283 4.74 -2.22 38.21
N LEU A 284 3.70 -2.52 39.01
CA LEU A 284 2.31 -2.65 38.53
C LEU A 284 1.79 -1.35 37.90
N ARG A 285 2.11 -0.21 38.49
CA ARG A 285 1.78 1.11 37.90
C ARG A 285 2.54 1.36 36.62
N ALA A 286 3.84 1.01 36.56
CA ALA A 286 4.63 1.13 35.31
C ALA A 286 4.11 0.23 34.21
N ALA A 287 3.59 -0.95 34.53
CA ALA A 287 2.91 -1.87 33.61
C ALA A 287 1.53 -1.38 33.14
N GLY A 288 1.03 -0.27 33.66
CA GLY A 288 -0.30 0.23 33.33
C GLY A 288 -1.46 -0.61 33.87
N ARG A 289 -1.19 -1.57 34.78
CA ARG A 289 -2.18 -2.46 35.39
C ARG A 289 -2.83 -1.91 36.69
N GLY A 290 -2.41 -0.71 37.12
CA GLY A 290 -2.82 -0.15 38.41
C GLY A 290 -4.13 0.62 38.47
N SER A 291 -4.80 0.84 37.34
CA SER A 291 -6.14 1.38 37.31
C SER A 291 -6.87 0.69 36.13
N GLY A 292 -8.00 0.05 36.39
CA GLY A 292 -8.79 -0.72 35.44
C GLY A 292 -9.34 0.06 34.22
N SER A 293 -8.61 1.05 33.78
CA SER A 293 -8.86 1.84 32.60
C SER A 293 -8.04 1.29 31.45
N ARG A 294 -8.72 0.78 30.41
CA ARG A 294 -8.15 0.72 29.05
C ARG A 294 -7.44 2.06 28.84
N ARG A 295 -6.14 2.04 28.48
CA ARG A 295 -5.44 3.26 28.10
C ARG A 295 -6.32 3.99 27.10
N ASN A 296 -6.56 5.28 27.34
CA ASN A 296 -7.33 6.12 26.44
C ASN A 296 -6.64 6.09 25.07
N GLU A 297 -7.39 5.92 24.01
CA GLU A 297 -6.93 5.91 22.61
C GLU A 297 -6.00 7.11 22.31
N ARG A 298 -6.30 8.29 22.86
CA ARG A 298 -5.44 9.48 22.78
C ARG A 298 -4.06 9.25 23.39
N ASP A 299 -3.97 8.54 24.51
CA ASP A 299 -2.69 8.27 25.17
C ASP A 299 -1.87 7.20 24.40
N GLN A 300 -2.57 6.26 23.73
CA GLN A 300 -1.93 5.30 22.83
C GLN A 300 -1.37 6.04 21.60
N LEU A 301 -2.16 6.92 20.97
CA LEU A 301 -1.72 7.77 19.88
C LEU A 301 -0.48 8.61 20.26
N LEU A 302 -0.52 9.28 21.42
CA LEU A 302 0.62 10.06 21.90
C LEU A 302 1.86 9.19 22.12
N THR A 303 1.69 7.99 22.67
CA THR A 303 2.80 7.06 22.91
C THR A 303 3.41 6.62 21.59
N THR A 304 2.59 6.31 20.59
CA THR A 304 3.01 5.95 19.24
C THR A 304 3.76 7.12 18.57
N ILE A 305 3.19 8.32 18.56
CA ILE A 305 3.83 9.52 18.00
C ILE A 305 5.20 9.76 18.66
N ARG A 306 5.32 9.64 19.99
CA ARG A 306 6.61 9.78 20.71
C ARG A 306 7.62 8.70 20.35
N GLY A 307 7.15 7.53 19.94
CA GLY A 307 8.00 6.39 19.59
C GLY A 307 8.55 6.41 18.17
N CYS A 308 7.83 7.07 17.23
CA CYS A 308 8.16 6.98 15.81
C CYS A 308 8.34 8.32 15.09
N VAL A 309 7.96 9.45 15.70
CA VAL A 309 7.97 10.75 15.03
C VAL A 309 9.20 11.57 15.41
N ASP A 310 9.91 12.07 14.39
CA ASP A 310 10.96 13.06 14.53
C ASP A 310 10.36 14.46 14.65
N ALA A 311 10.40 15.02 15.87
CA ALA A 311 9.89 16.35 16.16
C ALA A 311 10.60 17.45 15.35
N ALA A 312 11.89 17.27 15.01
CA ALA A 312 12.64 18.23 14.21
C ALA A 312 12.13 18.28 12.77
N GLU A 313 11.82 17.12 12.19
CA GLU A 313 11.24 17.03 10.84
C GLU A 313 9.83 17.65 10.78
N ILE A 314 8.99 17.36 11.78
CA ILE A 314 7.67 18.02 11.89
C ILE A 314 7.79 19.53 11.98
N ARG A 315 8.71 20.02 12.82
CA ARG A 315 8.96 21.45 13.00
C ARG A 315 9.41 22.10 11.69
N ARG A 316 10.34 21.45 10.98
CA ARG A 316 10.79 21.89 9.65
C ARG A 316 9.61 21.96 8.69
N TYR A 317 8.85 20.86 8.54
CA TYR A 317 7.68 20.81 7.66
C TYR A 317 6.68 21.93 7.94
N LEU A 318 6.34 22.17 9.21
CA LEU A 318 5.39 23.22 9.59
C LEU A 318 5.93 24.64 9.33
N SER A 319 7.27 24.81 9.37
CA SER A 319 7.92 26.12 9.23
C SER A 319 8.31 26.50 7.79
N GLU A 320 8.35 25.54 6.87
CA GLU A 320 8.71 25.76 5.46
C GLU A 320 7.69 26.63 4.69
N ASP A 321 6.46 26.70 5.19
CA ASP A 321 5.36 27.45 4.59
C ASP A 321 4.66 28.28 5.68
N GLU A 322 4.72 29.60 5.57
CA GLU A 322 4.14 30.53 6.58
C GLU A 322 2.60 30.41 6.66
N ASP A 323 1.90 30.10 5.57
CA ASP A 323 0.45 29.88 5.59
C ASP A 323 0.10 28.57 6.29
N ARG A 324 0.94 27.55 6.14
CA ARG A 324 0.82 26.27 6.87
C ARG A 324 1.07 26.49 8.36
N LYS A 325 2.13 27.17 8.71
CA LYS A 325 2.47 27.51 10.09
C LYS A 325 1.34 28.27 10.78
N LYS A 326 0.78 29.29 10.11
CA LYS A 326 -0.36 30.06 10.58
C LYS A 326 -1.60 29.20 10.76
N PHE A 327 -1.92 28.34 9.77
CA PHE A 327 -3.05 27.42 9.84
C PHE A 327 -3.01 26.52 11.08
N PHE A 328 -1.85 25.97 11.43
CA PHE A 328 -1.72 25.11 12.59
C PHE A 328 -1.66 25.86 13.93
N ALA A 329 -1.20 27.11 13.93
CA ALA A 329 -1.11 27.94 15.12
C ALA A 329 -2.46 28.56 15.53
N GLU A 330 -3.42 28.64 14.59
CA GLU A 330 -4.73 29.28 14.83
C GLU A 330 -5.80 28.24 15.15
N LYS A 331 -6.77 28.65 15.97
CA LYS A 331 -7.99 27.87 16.24
C LYS A 331 -8.97 28.01 15.07
N ASP A 332 -9.47 26.91 14.55
CA ASP A 332 -10.58 26.90 13.60
C ASP A 332 -11.81 26.26 14.26
N GLN A 333 -12.75 27.05 14.71
CA GLN A 333 -13.98 26.59 15.37
C GLN A 333 -14.83 25.65 14.50
N LYS A 334 -14.66 25.71 13.17
CA LYS A 334 -15.35 24.82 12.24
C LYS A 334 -14.65 23.47 12.10
N LEU A 335 -13.31 23.44 12.21
CA LEU A 335 -12.50 22.26 12.06
C LEU A 335 -12.03 21.71 13.41
N THR A 336 -11.20 22.45 14.15
CA THR A 336 -10.71 22.06 15.47
C THR A 336 -10.17 23.28 16.24
N GLU A 337 -10.35 23.29 17.56
CA GLU A 337 -9.72 24.30 18.44
C GLU A 337 -8.30 23.91 18.88
N LYS A 338 -7.85 22.70 18.50
CA LYS A 338 -6.51 22.21 18.83
C LYS A 338 -5.48 22.82 17.90
N THR A 339 -4.52 23.52 18.48
CA THR A 339 -3.43 24.19 17.73
C THR A 339 -2.13 23.43 17.86
N VAL A 340 -1.23 23.65 16.89
CA VAL A 340 0.14 23.12 16.91
C VAL A 340 1.10 24.28 16.74
N ASN A 341 1.92 24.54 17.75
CA ASN A 341 2.85 25.67 17.77
C ASN A 341 4.29 25.18 17.60
N VAL A 342 4.97 25.63 16.58
CA VAL A 342 6.37 25.26 16.29
C VAL A 342 7.38 25.86 17.27
N GLY A 343 7.01 26.92 18.01
CA GLY A 343 7.87 27.61 18.95
C GLY A 343 8.03 26.91 20.32
N VAL A 344 7.27 25.84 20.57
CA VAL A 344 7.33 25.11 21.84
C VAL A 344 8.39 24.01 21.82
N SER A 345 8.71 23.45 23.00
CA SER A 345 9.62 22.29 23.10
C SER A 345 9.04 21.04 22.45
N ASP A 346 9.88 20.03 22.14
CA ASP A 346 9.42 18.75 21.59
C ASP A 346 8.49 18.01 22.54
N THR A 347 8.70 18.16 23.85
CA THR A 347 7.83 17.59 24.89
C THR A 347 6.42 18.19 24.90
N GLU A 348 6.23 19.35 24.29
CA GLU A 348 4.93 20.04 24.14
C GLU A 348 4.38 19.91 22.71
N LEU A 349 5.25 19.88 21.69
CA LEU A 349 4.85 19.77 20.29
C LEU A 349 4.12 18.46 20.00
N LEU A 350 4.71 17.32 20.39
CA LEU A 350 4.13 16.01 20.12
C LEU A 350 2.77 15.78 20.79
N PRO A 351 2.54 16.21 22.05
CA PRO A 351 1.18 16.22 22.61
C PRO A 351 0.17 17.09 21.83
N GLN A 352 0.57 18.28 21.35
CA GLN A 352 -0.31 19.13 20.55
C GLN A 352 -0.70 18.45 19.23
N LEU A 353 0.24 17.75 18.57
CA LEU A 353 -0.04 16.94 17.39
C LEU A 353 -1.06 15.84 17.71
N ALA A 354 -0.82 15.07 18.75
CA ALA A 354 -1.71 13.98 19.18
C ALA A 354 -3.12 14.51 19.48
N ASP A 355 -3.22 15.64 20.19
CA ASP A 355 -4.49 16.27 20.55
C ASP A 355 -5.29 16.70 19.31
N ARG A 356 -4.61 17.30 18.33
CA ARG A 356 -5.23 17.76 17.10
C ARG A 356 -5.72 16.58 16.24
N ILE A 357 -4.85 15.59 16.05
CA ILE A 357 -5.19 14.39 15.27
C ILE A 357 -6.36 13.64 15.92
N TYR A 358 -6.33 13.45 17.24
CA TYR A 358 -7.38 12.75 17.96
C TYR A 358 -8.73 13.49 17.93
N ASP A 359 -8.71 14.82 18.09
CA ASP A 359 -9.93 15.65 17.99
C ASP A 359 -10.58 15.53 16.60
N LEU A 360 -9.78 15.61 15.54
CA LEU A 360 -10.25 15.44 14.16
C LEU A 360 -10.80 14.04 13.91
N ARG A 361 -10.10 13.01 14.38
CA ARG A 361 -10.56 11.63 14.27
C ARG A 361 -11.91 11.45 14.97
N CYS A 362 -12.10 12.01 16.15
CA CYS A 362 -13.38 11.93 16.85
C CYS A 362 -14.52 12.58 16.04
N LYS A 363 -14.26 13.69 15.37
CA LYS A 363 -15.24 14.39 14.51
C LYS A 363 -15.56 13.65 13.21
N ILE A 364 -14.62 12.82 12.72
CA ILE A 364 -14.81 12.01 11.51
C ILE A 364 -15.58 10.72 11.83
N VAL A 365 -15.28 10.08 12.96
CA VAL A 365 -15.77 8.71 13.25
C VAL A 365 -17.03 8.70 14.11
N HIS A 366 -17.17 9.62 15.07
CA HIS A 366 -18.28 9.60 16.01
C HIS A 366 -19.49 10.40 15.51
N THR A 367 -20.48 9.67 15.01
CA THR A 367 -21.81 10.20 14.64
C THR A 367 -22.76 10.37 15.83
N LYS A 368 -22.33 10.10 17.06
CA LYS A 368 -23.22 10.22 18.21
C LYS A 368 -23.50 11.69 18.49
N GLU A 369 -24.74 12.09 18.22
CA GLU A 369 -25.34 13.24 18.87
C GLU A 369 -25.23 13.02 20.37
N GLY A 370 -24.32 13.74 21.00
CA GLY A 370 -24.17 13.71 22.46
C GLY A 370 -25.47 14.16 23.09
N GLY A 371 -26.07 13.33 23.93
CA GLY A 371 -27.15 13.80 24.79
C GLY A 371 -26.71 15.03 25.57
N GLN A 372 -27.51 16.08 25.58
CA GLN A 372 -27.47 17.30 26.41
C GLN A 372 -26.06 17.78 26.83
N GLY A 373 -25.31 18.31 25.90
CA GLY A 373 -24.03 19.00 26.08
C GLY A 373 -23.38 19.19 24.72
N GLU A 374 -22.80 20.35 24.45
CA GLU A 374 -22.23 20.79 23.17
C GLU A 374 -21.74 19.64 22.27
N GLY A 375 -22.61 19.19 21.33
CA GLY A 375 -22.37 18.01 20.50
C GLY A 375 -21.11 18.17 19.66
N VAL A 376 -20.27 17.14 19.59
CA VAL A 376 -19.15 17.09 18.67
C VAL A 376 -19.70 17.29 17.26
N LYS A 377 -19.35 18.41 16.62
CA LYS A 377 -19.81 18.74 15.28
C LYS A 377 -19.20 17.78 14.29
N LEU A 378 -20.06 16.93 13.69
CA LEU A 378 -19.66 15.92 12.71
C LEU A 378 -19.10 16.62 11.45
N LEU A 379 -17.99 16.11 10.93
CA LEU A 379 -17.49 16.46 9.61
C LEU A 379 -18.20 15.62 8.55
N LEU A 380 -18.97 16.25 7.70
CA LEU A 380 -19.68 15.57 6.63
C LEU A 380 -18.82 15.44 5.37
N PRO A 381 -18.89 14.31 4.62
CA PRO A 381 -18.28 14.20 3.31
C PRO A 381 -18.77 15.34 2.38
N HIS A 382 -17.89 15.84 1.54
CA HIS A 382 -18.18 16.94 0.59
C HIS A 382 -18.60 18.28 1.23
N SER A 383 -18.31 18.47 2.52
CA SER A 383 -18.52 19.77 3.20
C SER A 383 -17.28 20.66 3.03
N GLN A 384 -17.50 21.99 3.13
CA GLN A 384 -16.37 22.93 3.13
C GLN A 384 -15.41 22.71 4.29
N GLU A 385 -15.90 22.20 5.40
CA GLU A 385 -15.09 21.80 6.57
C GLU A 385 -14.22 20.59 6.25
N ALA A 386 -14.75 19.61 5.51
CA ALA A 386 -13.97 18.45 5.05
C ALA A 386 -12.83 18.86 4.09
N ASP A 387 -13.07 19.81 3.21
CA ASP A 387 -12.06 20.33 2.28
C ASP A 387 -10.88 21.02 3.00
N ARG A 388 -11.13 21.60 4.19
CA ARG A 388 -10.09 22.21 5.03
C ARG A 388 -9.14 21.20 5.67
N LEU A 389 -9.51 19.91 5.72
CA LEU A 389 -8.65 18.84 6.26
C LEU A 389 -7.37 18.64 5.44
N LYS A 390 -7.25 19.18 4.24
CA LYS A 390 -6.13 18.91 3.34
C LYS A 390 -4.76 19.07 4.02
N ARG A 391 -4.53 20.16 4.77
CA ARG A 391 -3.27 20.39 5.49
C ARG A 391 -3.06 19.41 6.64
N ASP A 392 -4.13 19.02 7.34
CA ASP A 392 -4.08 18.01 8.39
C ASP A 392 -3.80 16.62 7.82
N ILE A 393 -4.36 16.30 6.64
CA ILE A 393 -4.09 15.06 5.91
C ILE A 393 -2.62 15.00 5.48
N ASP A 394 -2.07 16.06 4.93
CA ASP A 394 -0.67 16.13 4.52
C ASP A 394 0.28 15.92 5.72
N LEU A 395 -0.03 16.53 6.86
CA LEU A 395 0.71 16.34 8.11
C LEU A 395 0.57 14.90 8.63
N LEU A 396 -0.65 14.35 8.66
CA LEU A 396 -0.91 13.00 9.12
C LEU A 396 -0.24 11.96 8.21
N ARG A 397 -0.20 12.20 6.88
CA ARG A 397 0.55 11.38 5.92
C ARG A 397 2.05 11.37 6.22
N LEU A 398 2.63 12.54 6.54
CA LEU A 398 4.04 12.63 6.96
C LEU A 398 4.30 11.78 8.22
N ILE A 399 3.43 11.91 9.22
CA ILE A 399 3.51 11.14 10.47
C ILE A 399 3.38 9.63 10.20
N ALA A 400 2.42 9.22 9.37
CA ALA A 400 2.22 7.84 8.98
C ALA A 400 3.45 7.25 8.27
N ARG A 401 4.11 8.02 7.38
CA ARG A 401 5.38 7.62 6.74
C ARG A 401 6.48 7.38 7.78
N GLN A 402 6.61 8.27 8.76
CA GLN A 402 7.59 8.11 9.81
C GLN A 402 7.29 6.86 10.65
N ALA A 403 6.02 6.59 10.96
CA ALA A 403 5.63 5.39 11.71
C ALA A 403 5.98 4.10 10.93
N ILE A 404 5.66 4.03 9.65
CA ILE A 404 6.01 2.90 8.77
C ILE A 404 7.54 2.74 8.70
N SER A 405 8.27 3.84 8.51
CA SER A 405 9.73 3.81 8.39
C SER A 405 10.41 3.40 9.69
N ALA A 406 9.92 3.87 10.84
CA ALA A 406 10.47 3.53 12.16
C ALA A 406 10.27 2.05 12.54
N ALA A 407 9.23 1.41 12.00
CA ALA A 407 8.93 -0.01 12.21
C ALA A 407 9.55 -0.93 11.12
N SER A 408 10.24 -0.36 10.14
CA SER A 408 10.83 -1.13 9.02
C SER A 408 11.89 -2.12 9.50
N LYS A 409 12.07 -3.19 8.72
CA LYS A 409 13.08 -4.22 8.97
C LYS A 409 14.05 -4.28 7.79
N PRO A 410 15.34 -4.59 8.00
CA PRO A 410 16.24 -4.83 6.88
C PRO A 410 15.71 -5.94 5.98
N ILE A 411 15.82 -5.75 4.66
CA ILE A 411 15.54 -6.82 3.70
C ILE A 411 16.68 -7.83 3.82
N SER A 412 16.34 -9.04 4.27
CA SER A 412 17.28 -10.17 4.43
C SER A 412 17.26 -11.09 3.23
#